data_454aed26bcf575e8eb2e457e24039d3e
#
_entry.id   454aed26bcf575e8eb2e457e24039d3e
#
_cell.length_a   1.000
_cell.length_b   1.000
_cell.length_c   1.000
_cell.angle_alpha   90.00
_cell.angle_beta   90.00
_cell.angle_gamma   90.00
#
_symmetry.space_group_name_H-M   'P 1'
#
loop_
_entity.id
_entity.type
_entity.pdbx_description
1 polymer ?
#
loop_
_entity_poly.entity_id
_entity_poly.type
_entity_poly.pdbx_seq_one_letter_code
_entity_poly.pdbx_strand_id
1 'polypeptide(L)'
;MAAERPAELRLTGVPNPRLVHELAVRQALEDGAPLPGRPTASPIGLEAFPALGEEHGYWTGITWNTQDTDTVDVVFVDRTRLSGRAPVGTYAALPTSASAAPLSTWATNPAARRGTGALVTKLREHTRDHLPD
;
A
#
# COMPACT_ATOMS: atom_id res chain seq x y z
N MET A 1 -25.77 -18.70 -25.43
CA MET A 1 -25.96 -17.98 -24.18
C MET A 1 -24.83 -16.95 -24.09
N ALA A 2 -25.13 -15.67 -24.14
CA ALA A 2 -24.11 -14.63 -23.88
C ALA A 2 -23.76 -14.73 -22.39
N ALA A 3 -22.48 -14.89 -22.08
CA ALA A 3 -22.03 -14.86 -20.71
C ALA A 3 -22.38 -13.48 -20.14
N GLU A 4 -23.12 -13.47 -19.04
CA GLU A 4 -23.54 -12.24 -18.39
C GLU A 4 -22.28 -11.51 -17.88
N ARG A 5 -22.08 -10.31 -18.32
CA ARG A 5 -20.92 -9.50 -17.96
C ARG A 5 -21.03 -9.07 -16.49
N PRO A 6 -20.08 -9.44 -15.62
CA PRO A 6 -20.17 -9.09 -14.22
C PRO A 6 -20.07 -7.55 -14.02
N ALA A 7 -20.84 -7.05 -13.06
CA ALA A 7 -20.84 -5.63 -12.70
C ALA A 7 -19.51 -5.20 -12.08
N GLU A 8 -18.94 -6.08 -11.31
CA GLU A 8 -17.66 -5.93 -10.63
C GLU A 8 -16.93 -7.28 -10.64
N LEU A 9 -15.63 -7.23 -10.83
CA LEU A 9 -14.73 -8.37 -10.69
C LEU A 9 -13.56 -7.92 -9.82
N ARG A 10 -13.20 -8.71 -8.82
CA ARG A 10 -12.06 -8.45 -7.95
C ARG A 10 -11.08 -9.61 -8.01
N LEU A 11 -9.81 -9.29 -8.26
CA LEU A 11 -8.69 -10.20 -8.10
C LEU A 11 -7.98 -9.80 -6.81
N THR A 12 -7.84 -10.73 -5.87
CA THR A 12 -7.19 -10.49 -4.58
C THR A 12 -5.87 -11.22 -4.51
N GLY A 13 -4.91 -10.65 -3.79
CA GLY A 13 -3.62 -11.29 -3.55
C GLY A 13 -2.75 -11.40 -4.81
N VAL A 14 -2.87 -10.47 -5.72
CA VAL A 14 -1.99 -10.40 -6.91
C VAL A 14 -0.60 -9.97 -6.45
N PRO A 15 0.47 -10.78 -6.70
CA PRO A 15 1.82 -10.40 -6.31
C PRO A 15 2.22 -9.05 -6.90
N ASN A 16 2.79 -8.17 -6.07
CA ASN A 16 3.29 -6.89 -6.55
C ASN A 16 4.62 -7.10 -7.29
N PRO A 17 4.66 -6.94 -8.62
CA PRO A 17 5.86 -7.24 -9.41
C PRO A 17 7.05 -6.34 -9.05
N ARG A 18 6.80 -5.20 -8.43
CA ARG A 18 7.85 -4.28 -7.99
C ARG A 18 8.57 -4.74 -6.72
N LEU A 19 7.96 -5.67 -5.96
CA LEU A 19 8.49 -6.19 -4.70
C LEU A 19 9.01 -7.62 -4.81
N VAL A 20 8.78 -8.33 -5.91
CA VAL A 20 9.11 -9.76 -6.05
C VAL A 20 10.59 -10.04 -5.75
N HIS A 21 11.49 -9.19 -6.23
CA HIS A 21 12.92 -9.38 -6.01
C HIS A 21 13.31 -9.09 -4.56
N GLU A 22 12.84 -8.00 -4.01
CA GLU A 22 13.10 -7.58 -2.64
C GLU A 22 12.56 -8.61 -1.63
N LEU A 23 11.38 -9.16 -1.90
CA LEU A 23 10.79 -10.22 -1.10
C LEU A 23 11.62 -11.51 -1.15
N ALA A 24 12.11 -11.89 -2.33
CA ALA A 24 12.97 -13.05 -2.50
C ALA A 24 14.32 -12.86 -1.79
N VAL A 25 14.88 -11.64 -1.82
CA VAL A 25 16.10 -11.29 -1.07
C VAL A 25 15.86 -11.37 0.44
N ARG A 26 14.75 -10.78 0.91
CA ARG A 26 14.37 -10.86 2.34
C ARG A 26 14.25 -12.30 2.81
N GLN A 27 13.50 -13.12 2.06
CA GLN A 27 13.31 -14.53 2.39
C GLN A 27 14.64 -15.29 2.42
N ALA A 28 15.54 -15.07 1.45
CA ALA A 28 16.85 -15.70 1.42
C ALA A 28 17.71 -15.31 2.64
N LEU A 29 17.63 -14.05 3.09
CA LEU A 29 18.34 -13.59 4.27
C LEU A 29 17.78 -14.24 5.55
N GLU A 30 16.47 -14.35 5.67
CA GLU A 30 15.80 -15.00 6.81
C GLU A 30 16.15 -16.49 6.89
N ASP A 31 16.25 -17.16 5.74
CA ASP A 31 16.56 -18.59 5.64
C ASP A 31 18.06 -18.90 5.64
N GLY A 32 18.93 -17.88 5.64
CA GLY A 32 20.39 -18.07 5.49
C GLY A 32 20.79 -18.68 4.15
N ALA A 33 19.93 -18.51 3.12
CA ALA A 33 20.14 -19.05 1.77
C ALA A 33 20.95 -18.09 0.88
N PRO A 34 21.54 -18.57 -0.24
CA PRO A 34 22.20 -17.71 -1.19
C PRO A 34 21.22 -16.66 -1.75
N LEU A 35 21.68 -15.41 -1.90
CA LEU A 35 20.86 -14.33 -2.44
C LEU A 35 20.43 -14.63 -3.88
N PRO A 36 19.16 -14.45 -4.24
CA PRO A 36 18.68 -14.66 -5.59
C PRO A 36 19.28 -13.60 -6.54
N GLY A 37 19.65 -14.03 -7.73
CA GLY A 37 20.02 -13.12 -8.81
C GLY A 37 18.82 -12.23 -9.23
N ARG A 38 19.13 -11.08 -9.84
CA ARG A 38 18.08 -10.22 -10.36
C ARG A 38 17.31 -10.94 -11.47
N PRO A 39 15.96 -10.97 -11.43
CA PRO A 39 15.16 -11.62 -12.45
C PRO A 39 15.42 -11.00 -13.83
N THR A 40 15.66 -11.84 -14.83
CA THR A 40 15.85 -11.41 -16.22
C THR A 40 14.53 -11.16 -16.95
N ALA A 41 13.45 -11.77 -16.47
CA ALA A 41 12.10 -11.55 -16.99
C ALA A 41 11.38 -10.53 -16.11
N SER A 42 10.79 -9.51 -16.73
CA SER A 42 9.91 -8.60 -16.04
C SER A 42 8.55 -9.29 -15.82
N PRO A 43 8.07 -9.43 -14.59
CA PRO A 43 6.71 -9.90 -14.37
C PRO A 43 5.72 -8.95 -15.03
N ILE A 44 4.49 -9.40 -15.25
CA ILE A 44 3.41 -8.57 -15.79
C ILE A 44 3.28 -7.34 -14.89
N GLY A 45 3.54 -6.16 -15.44
CA GLY A 45 3.43 -4.91 -14.72
C GLY A 45 2.00 -4.63 -14.28
N LEU A 46 1.82 -3.94 -13.16
CA LEU A 46 0.48 -3.55 -12.69
C LEU A 46 -0.25 -2.69 -13.72
N GLU A 47 0.49 -2.02 -14.58
CA GLU A 47 -0.01 -1.17 -15.67
C GLU A 47 -0.79 -1.96 -16.75
N ALA A 48 -0.58 -3.28 -16.84
CA ALA A 48 -1.33 -4.13 -17.76
C ALA A 48 -2.81 -4.27 -17.37
N PHE A 49 -3.14 -4.18 -16.08
CA PHE A 49 -4.52 -4.34 -15.62
C PHE A 49 -5.45 -3.19 -16.06
N PRO A 50 -5.07 -1.90 -15.96
CA PRO A 50 -5.85 -0.83 -16.55
C PRO A 50 -6.06 -0.98 -18.07
N ALA A 51 -5.03 -1.38 -18.81
CA ALA A 51 -5.14 -1.61 -20.25
C ALA A 51 -6.15 -2.73 -20.57
N LEU A 52 -6.07 -3.86 -19.85
CA LEU A 52 -7.02 -4.97 -19.96
C LEU A 52 -8.44 -4.52 -19.61
N GLY A 53 -8.61 -3.75 -18.55
CA GLY A 53 -9.90 -3.21 -18.15
C GLY A 53 -10.50 -2.31 -19.25
N GLU A 54 -9.68 -1.43 -19.83
CA GLU A 54 -10.12 -0.54 -20.90
C GLU A 54 -10.56 -1.30 -22.13
N GLU A 55 -9.77 -2.29 -22.57
CA GLU A 55 -10.11 -3.16 -23.71
C GLU A 55 -11.46 -3.84 -23.53
N HIS A 56 -11.79 -4.24 -22.32
CA HIS A 56 -13.04 -4.91 -22.00
C HIS A 56 -14.13 -3.98 -21.45
N GLY A 57 -13.93 -2.65 -21.48
CA GLY A 57 -14.91 -1.65 -21.05
C GLY A 57 -15.12 -1.60 -19.54
N TYR A 58 -14.13 -1.97 -18.77
CA TYR A 58 -14.11 -1.82 -17.31
C TYR A 58 -13.28 -0.60 -16.90
N TRP A 59 -13.66 0.02 -15.81
CA TRP A 59 -12.77 0.85 -15.03
C TRP A 59 -11.93 -0.05 -14.12
N THR A 60 -10.65 0.25 -13.96
CA THR A 60 -9.74 -0.56 -13.16
C THR A 60 -9.16 0.27 -12.01
N GLY A 61 -9.26 -0.26 -10.82
CA GLY A 61 -8.57 0.24 -9.63
C GLY A 61 -7.58 -0.78 -9.09
N ILE A 62 -6.44 -0.32 -8.61
CA ILE A 62 -5.44 -1.15 -7.94
C ILE A 62 -5.26 -0.61 -6.54
N THR A 63 -5.34 -1.48 -5.54
CA THR A 63 -5.24 -1.13 -4.14
C THR A 63 -4.34 -2.12 -3.41
N TRP A 64 -3.80 -1.73 -2.29
CA TRP A 64 -3.05 -2.63 -1.43
C TRP A 64 -3.96 -3.69 -0.83
N ASN A 65 -3.47 -4.92 -0.79
CA ASN A 65 -4.16 -5.96 -0.05
C ASN A 65 -4.04 -5.70 1.45
N THR A 66 -5.15 -5.81 2.19
CA THR A 66 -5.19 -5.54 3.63
C THR A 66 -4.68 -6.70 4.49
N GLN A 67 -4.58 -7.89 3.93
CA GLN A 67 -4.13 -9.10 4.62
C GLN A 67 -2.64 -9.38 4.37
N ASP A 68 -2.16 -8.97 3.19
CA ASP A 68 -0.78 -9.20 2.76
C ASP A 68 -0.26 -7.94 2.06
N THR A 69 0.66 -7.24 2.72
CA THR A 69 1.25 -5.99 2.22
C THR A 69 2.13 -6.17 1.00
N ASP A 70 2.50 -7.40 0.68
CA ASP A 70 3.36 -7.76 -0.45
C ASP A 70 2.56 -7.97 -1.74
N THR A 71 1.23 -7.93 -1.63
CA THR A 71 0.28 -8.12 -2.73
C THR A 71 -0.62 -6.91 -2.93
N VAL A 72 -1.28 -6.89 -4.07
CA VAL A 72 -2.30 -5.89 -4.42
C VAL A 72 -3.63 -6.57 -4.76
N ASP A 73 -4.70 -5.83 -4.61
CA ASP A 73 -6.01 -6.19 -5.14
C ASP A 73 -6.28 -5.37 -6.40
N VAL A 74 -6.83 -6.01 -7.42
CA VAL A 74 -7.25 -5.37 -8.66
C VAL A 74 -8.77 -5.46 -8.77
N VAL A 75 -9.42 -4.32 -8.95
CA VAL A 75 -10.88 -4.23 -9.07
C VAL A 75 -11.23 -3.72 -10.45
N PHE A 76 -12.10 -4.45 -11.13
CA PHE A 76 -12.70 -4.04 -12.41
C PHE A 76 -14.17 -3.72 -12.17
N VAL A 77 -14.60 -2.53 -12.56
CA VAL A 77 -16.01 -2.08 -12.45
C VAL A 77 -16.52 -1.74 -13.83
N ASP A 78 -17.67 -2.29 -14.22
CA ASP A 78 -18.29 -2.03 -15.51
C ASP A 78 -18.55 -0.51 -15.68
N ARG A 79 -17.94 0.09 -16.71
CA ARG A 79 -18.06 1.54 -16.97
C ARG A 79 -19.49 2.00 -17.22
N THR A 80 -20.38 1.13 -17.70
CA THR A 80 -21.79 1.48 -17.91
C THR A 80 -22.53 1.74 -16.60
N ARG A 81 -22.00 1.24 -15.49
CA ARG A 81 -22.54 1.45 -14.14
C ARG A 81 -21.94 2.65 -13.40
N LEU A 82 -20.90 3.24 -13.97
CA LEU A 82 -20.27 4.44 -13.42
C LEU A 82 -20.96 5.68 -13.96
N SER A 83 -21.74 6.37 -13.14
CA SER A 83 -22.43 7.64 -13.50
C SER A 83 -21.42 8.80 -13.66
N GLY A 84 -20.29 8.60 -14.36
CA GLY A 84 -19.24 9.60 -14.57
C GLY A 84 -18.35 9.89 -13.34
N ARG A 85 -18.50 9.13 -12.25
CA ARG A 85 -17.68 9.24 -11.05
C ARG A 85 -16.78 8.01 -10.90
N ALA A 86 -15.59 8.21 -10.32
CA ALA A 86 -14.76 7.08 -9.90
C ALA A 86 -15.52 6.25 -8.85
N PRO A 87 -15.44 4.92 -8.89
CA PRO A 87 -16.12 4.08 -7.91
C PRO A 87 -15.58 4.37 -6.51
N VAL A 88 -16.50 4.48 -5.55
CA VAL A 88 -16.20 4.67 -4.13
C VAL A 88 -16.42 3.35 -3.41
N GLY A 89 -15.58 3.03 -2.43
CA GLY A 89 -15.72 1.79 -1.65
C GLY A 89 -15.12 0.55 -2.33
N THR A 90 -14.24 0.74 -3.31
CA THR A 90 -13.50 -0.36 -3.95
C THR A 90 -12.45 -0.98 -3.04
N TYR A 91 -12.11 -0.32 -1.94
CA TYR A 91 -11.22 -0.87 -0.92
C TYR A 91 -11.92 -1.93 -0.09
N ALA A 92 -11.22 -2.99 0.24
CA ALA A 92 -11.73 -3.93 1.23
C ALA A 92 -11.96 -3.18 2.54
N ALA A 93 -13.14 -3.38 3.14
CA ALA A 93 -13.43 -2.76 4.43
C ALA A 93 -12.39 -3.25 5.45
N LEU A 94 -11.77 -2.33 6.17
CA LEU A 94 -10.93 -2.69 7.31
C LEU A 94 -11.77 -3.49 8.30
N PRO A 95 -11.22 -4.56 8.89
CA PRO A 95 -11.94 -5.30 9.91
C PRO A 95 -12.34 -4.34 11.04
N THR A 96 -13.62 -4.35 11.38
CA THR A 96 -14.26 -3.44 12.37
C THR A 96 -13.68 -3.61 13.79
N SER A 97 -12.79 -4.57 14.00
CA SER A 97 -12.09 -4.80 15.27
C SER A 97 -10.90 -3.85 15.51
N ALA A 98 -10.51 -3.04 14.54
CA ALA A 98 -9.60 -1.96 14.81
C ALA A 98 -10.32 -0.98 15.75
N SER A 99 -10.00 -1.05 17.04
CA SER A 99 -10.39 -0.03 18.02
C SER A 99 -10.16 1.33 17.37
N ALA A 100 -11.23 2.09 17.21
CA ALA A 100 -11.13 3.41 16.60
C ALA A 100 -10.31 4.30 17.53
N ALA A 101 -8.98 4.24 17.36
CA ALA A 101 -8.10 5.18 18.01
C ALA A 101 -8.58 6.59 17.63
N PRO A 102 -8.68 7.51 18.59
CA PRO A 102 -9.15 8.86 18.29
C PRO A 102 -8.30 9.45 17.15
N LEU A 103 -8.93 10.15 16.22
CA LEU A 103 -8.26 10.74 15.05
C LEU A 103 -7.01 11.57 15.42
N SER A 104 -6.98 12.12 16.63
CA SER A 104 -5.82 12.81 17.20
C SER A 104 -4.56 11.95 17.31
N THR A 105 -4.69 10.61 17.35
CA THR A 105 -3.56 9.66 17.38
C THR A 105 -2.90 9.55 16.00
N TRP A 106 -3.66 9.81 14.95
CA TRP A 106 -3.22 9.72 13.56
C TRP A 106 -2.90 11.08 12.94
N ALA A 107 -3.32 12.17 13.60
CA ALA A 107 -3.06 13.52 13.15
C ALA A 107 -1.70 14.01 13.64
N THR A 108 -0.87 14.49 12.74
CA THR A 108 0.33 15.27 13.11
C THR A 108 -0.13 16.54 13.82
N ASN A 109 0.19 16.67 15.12
CA ASN A 109 -0.10 17.88 15.86
C ASN A 109 0.98 18.95 15.58
N PRO A 110 0.70 20.00 14.81
CA PRO A 110 1.69 21.05 14.52
C PRO A 110 2.18 21.79 15.77
N ALA A 111 1.36 21.81 16.82
CA ALA A 111 1.72 22.41 18.09
C ALA A 111 2.77 21.59 18.87
N ALA A 112 2.85 20.27 18.64
CA ALA A 112 3.87 19.42 19.24
C ALA A 112 5.28 19.80 18.78
N ARG A 113 5.44 20.31 17.53
CA ARG A 113 6.72 20.81 17.02
C ARG A 113 7.27 22.01 17.80
N ARG A 114 6.40 22.83 18.38
CA ARG A 114 6.83 23.98 19.23
C ARG A 114 7.45 23.49 20.54
N GLY A 115 6.95 22.40 21.10
CA GLY A 115 7.54 21.75 22.27
C GLY A 115 8.88 21.07 21.99
N THR A 116 9.06 20.56 20.77
CA THR A 116 10.32 19.90 20.37
C THR A 116 11.50 20.89 20.32
N GLY A 117 11.28 22.12 19.90
CA GLY A 117 12.31 23.18 19.92
C GLY A 117 12.82 23.49 21.34
N ALA A 118 11.89 23.60 22.29
CA ALA A 118 12.26 23.81 23.70
C ALA A 118 13.00 22.61 24.31
N LEU A 119 12.59 21.38 23.90
CA LEU A 119 13.28 20.16 24.35
C LEU A 119 14.70 20.07 23.80
N VAL A 120 14.91 20.37 22.52
CA VAL A 120 16.24 20.40 21.89
C VAL A 120 17.16 21.43 22.58
N THR A 121 16.63 22.58 22.93
CA THR A 121 17.41 23.61 23.67
C THR A 121 17.82 23.08 25.04
N LYS A 122 16.89 22.51 25.81
CA LYS A 122 17.18 21.90 27.13
C LYS A 122 18.18 20.73 27.03
N LEU A 123 18.08 19.90 26.00
CA LEU A 123 19.04 18.80 25.77
C LEU A 123 20.43 19.34 25.46
N ARG A 124 20.56 20.39 24.67
CA ARG A 124 21.85 21.03 24.37
C ARG A 124 22.47 21.70 25.60
N GLU A 125 21.68 22.34 26.44
CA GLU A 125 22.14 22.89 27.72
C GLU A 125 22.59 21.77 28.64
N HIS A 126 21.81 20.72 28.79
CA HIS A 126 22.15 19.58 29.63
C HIS A 126 23.44 18.87 29.18
N THR A 127 23.62 18.66 27.86
CA THR A 127 24.85 18.04 27.33
C THR A 127 26.07 18.94 27.55
N ARG A 128 25.94 20.27 27.40
CA ARG A 128 27.03 21.18 27.67
C ARG A 128 27.48 21.20 29.14
N ASP A 129 26.52 21.01 30.07
CA ASP A 129 26.80 21.04 31.51
C ASP A 129 27.36 19.70 32.04
N HIS A 130 27.23 18.62 31.31
CA HIS A 130 27.53 17.27 31.77
C HIS A 130 28.55 16.50 30.91
N LEU A 131 28.99 17.04 29.78
CA LEU A 131 30.08 16.47 28.97
C LEU A 131 31.36 17.30 29.20
N PRO A 132 32.46 16.63 29.62
CA PRO A 132 33.77 17.31 29.66
C PRO A 132 34.23 17.65 28.24
N ASP A 133 34.96 18.74 28.10
CA ASP A 133 35.61 19.18 26.87
C ASP A 133 36.60 18.14 26.32
#